data_e938790bb95b059bd866aae2942ed384
#
_entry.id   e938790bb95b059bd866aae2942ed384
#
_cell.length_a   1.000
_cell.length_b   1.000
_cell.length_c   1.000
_cell.angle_alpha   90.00
_cell.angle_beta   90.00
_cell.angle_gamma   90.00
#
_symmetry.space_group_name_H-M   'P 1'
#
loop_
_entity.id
_entity.type
_entity.pdbx_description
1 polymer ?
#
loop_
_entity_poly.entity_id
_entity_poly.type
_entity_poly.pdbx_seq_one_letter_code
_entity_poly.pdbx_strand_id
1 'polypeptide(L)'
;NTCFEHSGPAAVRYPRGSGCGALVKKELSVVEIGKGKKIRDGEDVCILNFGVLIDRALEIANENNYGLCDMRFVKPLDEKLIDEICSKYSKIVTLEDHTTKGGCGSAINEYLSTKKIALPILNLGLDDAFPEHGSRNEILKLNGLDVDSIKKQISNF
;
A
#
# COMPACT_ATOMS: atom_id res chain seq x y z
N ASN A 1 -19.59 -3.61 2.53
CA ASN A 1 -20.02 -4.83 3.24
C ASN A 1 -19.35 -4.99 4.59
N THR A 2 -17.99 -5.08 4.65
CA THR A 2 -17.27 -5.30 5.90
C THR A 2 -17.69 -4.34 7.02
N CYS A 3 -17.84 -3.04 6.74
CA CYS A 3 -18.33 -2.07 7.72
C CYS A 3 -19.78 -2.29 8.13
N PHE A 4 -20.61 -2.84 7.25
CA PHE A 4 -22.02 -3.14 7.54
C PHE A 4 -22.15 -4.37 8.46
N GLU A 5 -21.32 -5.38 8.26
CA GLU A 5 -21.30 -6.59 9.08
C GLU A 5 -20.57 -6.40 10.43
N HIS A 6 -19.83 -5.29 10.58
CA HIS A 6 -19.12 -5.00 11.81
C HIS A 6 -20.10 -4.57 12.92
N SER A 7 -19.97 -5.17 14.11
CA SER A 7 -20.88 -4.93 15.24
C SER A 7 -20.66 -3.62 15.99
N GLY A 8 -19.79 -2.74 15.52
CA GLY A 8 -19.46 -1.44 16.13
C GLY A 8 -19.61 -0.26 15.17
N PRO A 9 -19.35 0.96 15.63
CA PRO A 9 -19.31 2.12 14.76
C PRO A 9 -18.32 1.92 13.62
N ALA A 10 -18.72 2.25 12.39
CA ALA A 10 -17.87 2.14 11.23
C ALA A 10 -18.04 3.36 10.31
N ALA A 11 -16.94 3.78 9.68
CA ALA A 11 -16.95 4.85 8.68
C ALA A 11 -16.24 4.38 7.41
N VAL A 12 -16.76 4.78 6.25
CA VAL A 12 -16.16 4.52 4.95
C VAL A 12 -15.71 5.83 4.34
N ARG A 13 -14.40 5.95 4.07
CA ARG A 13 -13.82 7.05 3.32
C ARG A 13 -13.33 6.55 1.97
N TYR A 14 -13.65 7.26 0.92
CA TYR A 14 -13.22 6.93 -0.44
C TYR A 14 -12.84 8.21 -1.21
N PRO A 15 -11.95 8.12 -2.23
CA PRO A 15 -11.56 9.27 -3.03
C PRO A 15 -12.74 9.86 -3.79
N ARG A 16 -12.75 11.18 -3.94
CA ARG A 16 -13.67 11.86 -4.86
C ARG A 16 -13.12 11.71 -6.29
N GLY A 17 -13.90 11.08 -7.16
CA GLY A 17 -13.50 10.87 -8.56
C GLY A 17 -14.21 9.67 -9.19
N SER A 18 -13.83 9.38 -10.43
CA SER A 18 -14.30 8.18 -11.13
C SER A 18 -13.49 6.96 -10.65
N GLY A 19 -14.15 5.82 -10.50
CA GLY A 19 -13.49 4.55 -10.24
C GLY A 19 -12.72 4.04 -11.46
N CYS A 20 -11.87 3.03 -11.25
CA CYS A 20 -11.06 2.39 -12.29
C CYS A 20 -11.87 1.50 -13.27
N GLY A 21 -13.21 1.52 -13.19
CA GLY A 21 -14.07 0.69 -14.05
C GLY A 21 -14.16 -0.78 -13.62
N ALA A 22 -13.86 -1.08 -12.36
CA ALA A 22 -13.98 -2.43 -11.84
C ALA A 22 -15.42 -2.97 -11.96
N LEU A 23 -15.55 -4.24 -12.34
CA LEU A 23 -16.85 -4.91 -12.42
C LEU A 23 -17.48 -4.99 -11.02
N VAL A 24 -18.71 -4.52 -10.92
CA VAL A 24 -19.51 -4.66 -9.70
C VAL A 24 -19.94 -6.11 -9.56
N LYS A 25 -19.44 -6.79 -8.54
CA LYS A 25 -19.84 -8.18 -8.25
C LYS A 25 -21.25 -8.21 -7.69
N LYS A 26 -22.07 -9.16 -8.12
CA LYS A 26 -23.40 -9.39 -7.58
C LYS A 26 -23.35 -9.92 -6.15
N GLU A 27 -22.35 -10.74 -5.85
CA GLU A 27 -22.14 -11.29 -4.51
C GLU A 27 -21.33 -10.32 -3.65
N LEU A 28 -21.87 -10.01 -2.50
CA LEU A 28 -21.25 -9.14 -1.52
C LEU A 28 -20.32 -10.00 -0.64
N SER A 29 -19.04 -9.67 -0.61
CA SER A 29 -18.06 -10.34 0.24
C SER A 29 -17.60 -9.43 1.38
N VAL A 30 -17.27 -10.05 2.49
CA VAL A 30 -16.64 -9.42 3.66
C VAL A 30 -15.14 -9.61 3.56
N VAL A 31 -14.39 -8.57 3.86
CA VAL A 31 -12.93 -8.66 3.97
C VAL A 31 -12.57 -9.01 5.41
N GLU A 32 -11.76 -10.03 5.60
CA GLU A 32 -11.29 -10.42 6.93
C GLU A 32 -10.42 -9.28 7.50
N ILE A 33 -10.80 -8.78 8.68
CA ILE A 33 -10.12 -7.67 9.34
C ILE A 33 -8.69 -8.09 9.71
N GLY A 34 -7.72 -7.23 9.39
CA GLY A 34 -6.31 -7.47 9.65
C GLY A 34 -5.66 -8.48 8.71
N LYS A 35 -6.29 -8.76 7.55
CA LYS A 35 -5.71 -9.63 6.53
C LYS A 35 -5.39 -8.88 5.25
N GLY A 36 -4.12 -8.93 4.89
CA GLY A 36 -3.63 -8.54 3.59
C GLY A 36 -3.93 -9.59 2.52
N LYS A 37 -3.64 -9.25 1.28
CA LYS A 37 -3.76 -10.16 0.14
C LYS A 37 -2.51 -10.09 -0.71
N LYS A 38 -1.86 -11.24 -0.90
CA LYS A 38 -0.80 -11.38 -1.88
C LYS A 38 -1.43 -11.27 -3.28
N ILE A 39 -0.98 -10.30 -4.07
CA ILE A 39 -1.48 -10.05 -5.43
C ILE A 39 -0.62 -10.78 -6.45
N ARG A 40 0.70 -10.72 -6.28
CA ARG A 40 1.65 -11.46 -7.09
C ARG A 40 2.93 -11.77 -6.32
N ASP A 41 3.58 -12.85 -6.72
CA ASP A 41 4.96 -13.13 -6.33
C ASP A 41 5.93 -12.42 -7.27
N GLY A 42 7.15 -12.22 -6.80
CA GLY A 42 8.25 -11.62 -7.55
C GLY A 42 9.58 -11.90 -6.89
N GLU A 43 10.59 -11.16 -7.28
CA GLU A 43 11.97 -11.29 -6.81
C GLU A 43 12.44 -9.98 -6.18
N ASP A 44 13.45 -10.07 -5.33
CA ASP A 44 14.22 -8.99 -4.70
C ASP A 44 13.37 -8.00 -3.88
N VAL A 45 12.44 -7.29 -4.49
CA VAL A 45 11.61 -6.23 -3.88
C VAL A 45 10.18 -6.69 -3.71
N CYS A 46 9.56 -6.40 -2.56
CA CYS A 46 8.12 -6.53 -2.37
C CYS A 46 7.48 -5.16 -2.09
N ILE A 47 6.46 -4.81 -2.88
CA ILE A 47 5.65 -3.60 -2.67
C ILE A 47 4.49 -3.94 -1.75
N LEU A 48 4.41 -3.26 -0.61
CA LEU A 48 3.30 -3.30 0.34
C LEU A 48 2.40 -2.09 0.07
N ASN A 49 1.32 -2.31 -0.67
CA ASN A 49 0.40 -1.23 -1.01
C ASN A 49 -0.69 -1.08 0.05
N PHE A 50 -0.92 0.16 0.47
CA PHE A 50 -2.01 0.54 1.37
C PHE A 50 -2.99 1.46 0.66
N GLY A 51 -4.10 0.90 0.20
CA GLY A 51 -5.21 1.67 -0.38
C GLY A 51 -5.15 1.79 -1.91
N VAL A 52 -5.47 2.98 -2.39
CA VAL A 52 -5.94 3.22 -3.78
C VAL A 52 -4.87 3.29 -4.87
N LEU A 53 -3.58 3.13 -4.52
CA LEU A 53 -2.49 3.14 -5.50
C LEU A 53 -2.17 1.74 -6.08
N ILE A 54 -3.01 0.75 -5.79
CA ILE A 54 -2.79 -0.65 -6.15
C ILE A 54 -2.59 -0.87 -7.66
N ASP A 55 -3.31 -0.15 -8.52
CA ASP A 55 -3.19 -0.30 -9.97
C ASP A 55 -1.80 0.15 -10.46
N ARG A 56 -1.26 1.26 -9.92
CA ARG A 56 0.10 1.73 -10.20
C ARG A 56 1.14 0.75 -9.68
N ALA A 57 0.94 0.26 -8.44
CA ALA A 57 1.81 -0.74 -7.86
C ALA A 57 1.85 -2.03 -8.69
N LEU A 58 0.70 -2.45 -9.25
CA LEU A 58 0.60 -3.63 -10.08
C LEU A 58 1.33 -3.46 -11.43
N GLU A 59 1.18 -2.31 -12.06
CA GLU A 59 1.92 -1.97 -13.28
C GLU A 59 3.44 -2.07 -13.04
N ILE A 60 3.93 -1.39 -12.01
CA ILE A 60 5.34 -1.37 -11.63
C ILE A 60 5.86 -2.77 -11.28
N ALA A 61 5.10 -3.53 -10.49
CA ALA A 61 5.46 -4.87 -10.10
C ALA A 61 5.54 -5.84 -11.29
N ASN A 62 4.63 -5.69 -12.27
CA ASN A 62 4.65 -6.52 -13.49
C ASN A 62 5.89 -6.24 -14.36
N GLU A 63 6.24 -4.97 -14.55
CA GLU A 63 7.36 -4.60 -15.40
C GLU A 63 8.73 -4.96 -14.82
N ASN A 64 8.85 -4.97 -13.48
CA ASN A 64 10.13 -5.16 -12.80
C ASN A 64 10.23 -6.51 -12.07
N ASN A 65 9.27 -7.41 -12.23
CA ASN A 65 9.19 -8.69 -11.52
C ASN A 65 9.23 -8.57 -9.99
N TYR A 66 8.63 -7.51 -9.42
CA TYR A 66 8.53 -7.34 -7.97
C TYR A 66 7.34 -8.10 -7.39
N GLY A 67 7.44 -8.49 -6.11
CA GLY A 67 6.30 -8.93 -5.32
C GLY A 67 5.35 -7.77 -5.04
N LEU A 68 4.05 -8.07 -4.92
CA LEU A 68 3.03 -7.08 -4.57
C LEU A 68 2.03 -7.68 -3.60
N CYS A 69 1.80 -6.98 -2.49
CA CYS A 69 0.76 -7.27 -1.52
C CYS A 69 -0.16 -6.06 -1.32
N ASP A 70 -1.47 -6.30 -1.34
CA ASP A 70 -2.49 -5.35 -0.89
C ASP A 70 -2.68 -5.55 0.62
N MET A 71 -2.13 -4.66 1.43
CA MET A 71 -2.13 -4.79 2.89
C MET A 71 -3.48 -4.52 3.52
N ARG A 72 -4.35 -3.72 2.88
CA ARG A 72 -5.73 -3.41 3.27
C ARG A 72 -5.90 -2.76 4.63
N PHE A 73 -5.19 -3.22 5.64
CA PHE A 73 -5.31 -2.78 7.03
C PHE A 73 -3.98 -2.29 7.58
N VAL A 74 -4.01 -1.13 8.21
CA VAL A 74 -2.89 -0.59 8.98
C VAL A 74 -2.98 -1.08 10.43
N LYS A 75 -4.20 -1.24 10.94
CA LYS A 75 -4.47 -1.70 12.30
C LYS A 75 -5.75 -2.54 12.34
N PRO A 76 -5.63 -3.82 12.71
CA PRO A 76 -4.36 -4.53 12.95
C PRO A 76 -3.61 -4.82 11.64
N LEU A 77 -2.27 -4.86 11.72
CA LEU A 77 -1.42 -5.32 10.62
C LEU A 77 -1.53 -6.84 10.44
N ASP A 78 -1.37 -7.33 9.23
CA ASP A 78 -1.16 -8.76 8.97
C ASP A 78 0.30 -9.14 9.22
N GLU A 79 0.63 -9.33 10.50
CA GLU A 79 2.00 -9.64 10.94
C GLU A 79 2.54 -10.91 10.28
N LYS A 80 1.68 -11.93 10.07
CA LYS A 80 2.09 -13.18 9.42
C LYS A 80 2.52 -12.96 7.98
N LEU A 81 1.75 -12.17 7.24
CA LEU A 81 2.09 -11.82 5.86
C LEU A 81 3.39 -11.01 5.81
N ILE A 82 3.61 -10.10 6.75
CA ILE A 82 4.85 -9.31 6.82
C ILE A 82 6.04 -10.23 7.12
N ASP A 83 5.92 -11.17 8.06
CA ASP A 83 6.97 -12.13 8.37
C ASP A 83 7.34 -13.01 7.16
N GLU A 84 6.34 -13.49 6.40
CA GLU A 84 6.55 -14.20 5.14
C GLU A 84 7.31 -13.35 4.12
N ILE A 85 6.93 -12.08 3.96
CA ILE A 85 7.58 -11.16 3.04
C ILE A 85 9.04 -10.92 3.46
N CYS A 86 9.28 -10.67 4.74
CA CYS A 86 10.63 -10.46 5.27
C CYS A 86 11.55 -11.68 5.09
N SER A 87 10.99 -12.88 5.07
CA SER A 87 11.77 -14.11 4.85
C SER A 87 12.10 -14.36 3.38
N LYS A 88 11.34 -13.76 2.45
CA LYS A 88 11.43 -14.03 1.01
C LYS A 88 12.16 -12.94 0.22
N TYR A 89 11.96 -11.68 0.58
CA TYR A 89 12.44 -10.53 -0.19
C TYR A 89 13.60 -9.84 0.52
N SER A 90 14.50 -9.24 -0.26
CA SER A 90 15.68 -8.53 0.26
C SER A 90 15.38 -7.07 0.58
N LYS A 91 14.30 -6.51 0.02
CA LYS A 91 13.87 -5.12 0.18
C LYS A 91 12.36 -5.00 0.25
N ILE A 92 11.88 -4.02 1.01
CA ILE A 92 10.46 -3.68 1.10
C ILE A 92 10.25 -2.25 0.62
N VAL A 93 9.17 -2.03 -0.12
CA VAL A 93 8.67 -0.70 -0.47
C VAL A 93 7.25 -0.59 0.06
N THR A 94 6.97 0.39 0.91
CA THR A 94 5.59 0.71 1.27
C THR A 94 5.05 1.80 0.37
N LEU A 95 3.82 1.68 -0.08
CA LEU A 95 3.16 2.65 -0.96
C LEU A 95 1.80 3.00 -0.38
N GLU A 96 1.59 4.28 -0.08
CA GLU A 96 0.37 4.79 0.53
C GLU A 96 -0.08 6.14 -0.05
N ASP A 97 -1.39 6.35 -0.15
CA ASP A 97 -2.01 7.64 -0.52
C ASP A 97 -2.28 8.45 0.76
N HIS A 98 -1.25 8.62 1.57
CA HIS A 98 -1.26 9.28 2.86
C HIS A 98 0.13 9.85 3.17
N THR A 99 0.25 10.70 4.21
CA THR A 99 1.58 11.16 4.66
C THR A 99 2.41 10.01 5.19
N THR A 100 3.70 9.98 4.83
CA THR A 100 4.64 8.95 5.29
C THR A 100 4.91 9.04 6.79
N LYS A 101 4.88 10.26 7.37
CA LYS A 101 5.07 10.47 8.80
C LYS A 101 3.85 10.03 9.60
N GLY A 102 4.00 8.98 10.40
CA GLY A 102 2.90 8.37 11.15
C GLY A 102 1.89 7.62 10.26
N GLY A 103 2.23 7.38 9.00
CA GLY A 103 1.43 6.65 8.04
C GLY A 103 1.60 5.13 8.11
N CYS A 104 1.15 4.45 7.07
CA CYS A 104 1.19 2.99 7.00
C CYS A 104 2.63 2.45 6.99
N GLY A 105 3.52 3.12 6.26
CA GLY A 105 4.95 2.78 6.25
C GLY A 105 5.59 2.88 7.62
N SER A 106 5.20 3.88 8.42
CA SER A 106 5.66 4.00 9.82
C SER A 106 5.27 2.80 10.66
N ALA A 107 4.03 2.29 10.51
CA ALA A 107 3.57 1.10 11.23
C ALA A 107 4.39 -0.15 10.86
N ILE A 108 4.79 -0.30 9.58
CA ILE A 108 5.69 -1.36 9.15
C ILE A 108 7.07 -1.20 9.79
N ASN A 109 7.65 0.01 9.79
CA ASN A 109 8.94 0.28 10.42
C ASN A 109 8.94 -0.06 11.90
N GLU A 110 7.89 0.32 12.64
CA GLU A 110 7.71 0.00 14.06
C GLU A 110 7.62 -1.51 14.28
N TYR A 111 6.87 -2.22 13.44
CA TYR A 111 6.77 -3.68 13.51
C TYR A 111 8.13 -4.34 13.30
N LEU A 112 8.85 -4.01 12.23
CA LEU A 112 10.17 -4.57 11.94
C LEU A 112 11.16 -4.28 13.06
N SER A 113 11.15 -3.06 13.61
CA SER A 113 11.97 -2.68 14.75
C SER A 113 11.67 -3.54 15.99
N THR A 114 10.40 -3.75 16.31
CA THR A 114 9.97 -4.58 17.43
C THR A 114 10.44 -6.03 17.28
N LYS A 115 10.39 -6.55 16.06
CA LYS A 115 10.85 -7.90 15.73
C LYS A 115 12.37 -8.00 15.54
N LYS A 116 13.10 -6.89 15.58
CA LYS A 116 14.54 -6.79 15.31
C LYS A 116 14.93 -7.31 13.92
N ILE A 117 14.06 -7.10 12.94
CA ILE A 117 14.28 -7.45 11.54
C ILE A 117 15.00 -6.28 10.88
N ALA A 118 16.24 -6.52 10.42
CA ALA A 118 17.04 -5.54 9.68
C ALA A 118 16.87 -5.78 8.17
N LEU A 119 15.86 -5.15 7.57
CA LEU A 119 15.60 -5.21 6.14
C LEU A 119 15.49 -3.78 5.58
N PRO A 120 16.15 -3.47 4.44
CA PRO A 120 15.98 -2.18 3.79
C PRO A 120 14.51 -1.90 3.46
N ILE A 121 14.04 -0.71 3.83
CA ILE A 121 12.66 -0.30 3.57
C ILE A 121 12.62 1.11 3.00
N LEU A 122 11.85 1.29 1.92
CA LEU A 122 11.54 2.58 1.30
C LEU A 122 10.07 2.90 1.53
N ASN A 123 9.79 4.01 2.19
CA ASN A 123 8.41 4.46 2.40
C ASN A 123 8.04 5.53 1.37
N LEU A 124 7.06 5.23 0.52
CA LEU A 124 6.53 6.13 -0.51
C LEU A 124 5.11 6.57 -0.14
N GLY A 125 4.92 7.85 -0.07
CA GLY A 125 3.64 8.49 0.28
C GLY A 125 3.73 10.01 0.11
N LEU A 126 2.74 10.71 0.59
CA LEU A 126 2.71 12.17 0.56
C LEU A 126 3.69 12.77 1.57
N ASP A 127 4.20 13.94 1.25
CA ASP A 127 4.95 14.76 2.22
C ASP A 127 4.03 15.21 3.37
N ASP A 128 4.65 15.51 4.52
CA ASP A 128 3.96 16.05 5.68
C ASP A 128 3.68 17.56 5.50
N ALA A 129 2.89 17.86 4.47
CA ALA A 129 2.50 19.21 4.09
C ALA A 129 1.10 19.20 3.46
N PHE A 130 0.40 20.33 3.53
CA PHE A 130 -0.86 20.50 2.81
C PHE A 130 -0.55 20.67 1.31
N PRO A 131 -1.02 19.75 0.44
CA PRO A 131 -0.78 19.88 -0.98
C PRO A 131 -1.52 21.08 -1.57
N GLU A 132 -0.94 21.71 -2.58
CA GLU A 132 -1.58 22.75 -3.37
C GLU A 132 -2.84 22.21 -4.08
N HIS A 133 -3.71 23.13 -4.52
CA HIS A 133 -4.89 22.76 -5.30
C HIS A 133 -4.50 22.16 -6.65
N GLY A 134 -5.17 21.06 -7.00
CA GLY A 134 -4.96 20.38 -8.26
C GLY A 134 -5.86 19.15 -8.40
N SER A 135 -5.86 18.56 -9.58
CA SER A 135 -6.45 17.23 -9.75
C SER A 135 -5.66 16.19 -8.96
N ARG A 136 -6.32 15.09 -8.60
CA ARG A 136 -5.65 14.00 -7.87
C ARG A 136 -4.36 13.52 -8.55
N ASN A 137 -4.37 13.42 -9.89
CA ASN A 137 -3.20 12.95 -10.63
C ASN A 137 -2.05 13.97 -10.61
N GLU A 138 -2.35 15.27 -10.69
CA GLU A 138 -1.34 16.32 -10.56
C GLU A 138 -0.71 16.31 -9.18
N ILE A 139 -1.52 16.23 -8.12
CA ILE A 139 -1.05 16.17 -6.73
C ILE A 139 -0.15 14.94 -6.52
N LEU A 140 -0.57 13.75 -6.99
CA LEU A 140 0.24 12.55 -6.87
C LEU A 140 1.56 12.67 -7.63
N LYS A 141 1.56 13.28 -8.82
CA LYS A 141 2.77 13.51 -9.61
C LYS A 141 3.73 14.49 -8.92
N LEU A 142 3.21 15.58 -8.36
CA LEU A 142 4.01 16.54 -7.58
C LEU A 142 4.68 15.91 -6.36
N ASN A 143 4.04 14.89 -5.78
CA ASN A 143 4.59 14.13 -4.65
C ASN A 143 5.38 12.89 -5.07
N GLY A 144 5.70 12.73 -6.36
CA GLY A 144 6.50 11.59 -6.84
C GLY A 144 5.79 10.24 -6.75
N LEU A 145 4.45 10.23 -6.76
CA LEU A 145 3.59 9.04 -6.67
C LEU A 145 2.95 8.66 -8.01
N ASP A 146 3.42 9.21 -9.13
CA ASP A 146 3.16 8.67 -10.46
C ASP A 146 4.06 7.46 -10.75
N VAL A 147 3.69 6.66 -11.74
CA VAL A 147 4.36 5.38 -12.05
C VAL A 147 5.86 5.57 -12.30
N ASP A 148 6.24 6.55 -13.11
CA ASP A 148 7.64 6.78 -13.48
C ASP A 148 8.48 7.25 -12.28
N SER A 149 7.92 8.13 -11.46
CA SER A 149 8.58 8.61 -10.25
C SER A 149 8.78 7.51 -9.22
N ILE A 150 7.77 6.66 -9.01
CA ILE A 150 7.86 5.50 -8.11
C ILE A 150 8.94 4.53 -8.62
N LYS A 151 8.93 4.16 -9.91
CA LYS A 151 9.96 3.30 -10.51
C LYS A 151 11.36 3.84 -10.28
N LYS A 152 11.57 5.13 -10.54
CA LYS A 152 12.87 5.78 -10.33
C LYS A 152 13.31 5.73 -8.87
N GLN A 153 12.40 5.96 -7.92
CA GLN A 153 12.71 5.88 -6.50
C GLN A 153 13.09 4.46 -6.08
N ILE A 154 12.36 3.44 -6.56
CA ILE A 154 12.68 2.04 -6.27
C ILE A 154 14.01 1.62 -6.92
N SER A 155 14.30 2.06 -8.15
CA SER A 155 15.56 1.71 -8.83
C SER A 155 16.79 2.33 -8.19
N ASN A 156 16.64 3.45 -7.48
CA ASN A 156 17.72 4.12 -6.75
C ASN A 156 17.89 3.61 -5.30
N PHE A 157 16.98 2.79 -4.85
CA PHE A 157 16.95 2.18 -3.52
C PHE A 157 17.68 0.84 -3.51
#